data_e529d346434c022312eaa239af4a9b5d
#
_entry.id   e529d346434c022312eaa239af4a9b5d
#
_cell.length_a   1.000
_cell.length_b   1.000
_cell.length_c   1.000
_cell.angle_alpha   90.00
_cell.angle_beta   90.00
_cell.angle_gamma   90.00
#
_symmetry.space_group_name_H-M   'P 1'
#
loop_
_entity.id
_entity.type
_entity.pdbx_description
1 polymer ?
#
loop_
_entity_poly.entity_id
_entity_poly.type
_entity_poly.pdbx_seq_one_letter_code
_entity_poly.pdbx_strand_id
1 'polypeptide(L)'
;MESVAKLLAAGDPVYFTLQNMSEFRNVATRPVPNNGLGFSVALALGEMEKIERFLTILPDSPAVYGEWKRLVVQHSVLGSKVHDAKLVATMNVHGIRRILTFNTEDFTRYDIEAIHPLSLLS
;
A
#
# COMPACT_ATOMS: atom_id res chain seq x y z
N MET A 1 2.40 -0.30 -13.19
CA MET A 1 1.49 -1.44 -12.96
C MET A 1 1.96 -2.77 -13.58
N GLU A 2 3.06 -2.76 -14.30
CA GLU A 2 3.61 -3.99 -14.87
C GLU A 2 4.00 -5.02 -13.80
N SER A 3 4.57 -4.58 -12.68
CA SER A 3 4.93 -5.47 -11.57
C SER A 3 3.71 -6.14 -10.96
N VAL A 4 2.60 -5.39 -10.80
CA VAL A 4 1.34 -5.95 -10.28
C VAL A 4 0.76 -6.94 -11.28
N ALA A 5 0.77 -6.60 -12.57
CA ALA A 5 0.27 -7.48 -13.61
C ALA A 5 1.07 -8.81 -13.65
N LYS A 6 2.39 -8.72 -13.47
CA LYS A 6 3.25 -9.91 -13.42
C LYS A 6 2.91 -10.82 -12.25
N LEU A 7 2.66 -10.24 -11.05
CA LEU A 7 2.27 -11.01 -9.88
C LEU A 7 0.92 -11.70 -10.10
N LEU A 8 -0.06 -10.99 -10.63
CA LEU A 8 -1.38 -11.56 -10.91
C LEU A 8 -1.30 -12.66 -11.94
N ALA A 9 -0.50 -12.50 -12.99
CA ALA A 9 -0.31 -13.52 -14.01
C ALA A 9 0.36 -14.78 -13.44
N ALA A 10 1.20 -14.63 -12.43
CA ALA A 10 1.85 -15.77 -11.75
C ALA A 10 0.92 -16.44 -10.72
N GLY A 11 -0.29 -15.93 -10.55
CA GLY A 11 -1.24 -16.48 -9.57
C GLY A 11 -1.08 -15.94 -8.16
N ASP A 12 -0.22 -14.95 -7.95
CA ASP A 12 -0.03 -14.34 -6.63
C ASP A 12 -1.17 -13.38 -6.32
N PRO A 13 -1.84 -13.51 -5.16
CA PRO A 13 -2.83 -12.52 -4.78
C PRO A 13 -2.17 -11.19 -4.45
N VAL A 14 -2.81 -10.09 -4.86
CA VAL A 14 -2.35 -8.75 -4.53
C VAL A 14 -3.46 -8.03 -3.80
N TYR A 15 -3.10 -7.36 -2.70
CA TYR A 15 -4.05 -6.70 -1.81
C TYR A 15 -3.78 -5.20 -1.77
N PHE A 16 -4.79 -4.45 -1.34
CA PHE A 16 -4.65 -3.03 -1.06
C PHE A 16 -5.46 -2.67 0.18
N THR A 17 -5.17 -1.52 0.76
CA THR A 17 -5.91 -0.99 1.90
C THR A 17 -6.64 0.29 1.51
N LEU A 18 -7.55 0.74 2.35
CA LEU A 18 -8.19 2.04 2.16
C LEU A 18 -7.14 3.15 2.08
N GLN A 19 -6.10 3.08 2.90
CA GLN A 19 -5.00 4.05 2.87
C GLN A 19 -4.31 4.07 1.51
N ASN A 20 -4.01 2.90 0.94
CA ASN A 20 -3.41 2.81 -0.40
C ASN A 20 -4.29 3.48 -1.45
N MET A 21 -5.59 3.18 -1.42
CA MET A 21 -6.53 3.75 -2.38
C MET A 21 -6.66 5.25 -2.21
N SER A 22 -6.70 5.73 -0.98
CA SER A 22 -6.77 7.16 -0.68
C SER A 22 -5.55 7.91 -1.22
N GLU A 23 -4.36 7.37 -1.02
CA GLU A 23 -3.13 7.97 -1.52
C GLU A 23 -3.06 7.93 -3.04
N PHE A 24 -3.49 6.83 -3.64
CA PHE A 24 -3.58 6.73 -5.10
C PHE A 24 -4.47 7.81 -5.67
N ARG A 25 -5.68 7.98 -5.11
CA ARG A 25 -6.61 9.00 -5.58
C ARG A 25 -6.06 10.41 -5.40
N ASN A 26 -5.38 10.66 -4.29
CA ASN A 26 -4.76 11.96 -4.05
C ASN A 26 -3.75 12.30 -5.15
N VAL A 27 -2.85 11.36 -5.47
CA VAL A 27 -1.84 11.58 -6.52
C VAL A 27 -2.50 11.64 -7.90
N ALA A 28 -3.47 10.77 -8.18
CA ALA A 28 -4.13 10.71 -9.48
C ALA A 28 -4.85 12.01 -9.83
N THR A 29 -5.53 12.61 -8.87
CA THR A 29 -6.34 13.83 -9.11
C THR A 29 -5.59 15.12 -8.82
N ARG A 30 -4.41 15.06 -8.21
CA ARG A 30 -3.59 16.24 -7.94
C ARG A 30 -3.12 16.86 -9.28
N PRO A 31 -3.10 18.20 -9.40
CA PRO A 31 -2.62 18.84 -10.62
C PRO A 31 -1.20 18.46 -10.99
N VAL A 32 -0.91 18.37 -12.29
CA VAL A 32 0.43 18.02 -12.78
C VAL A 32 1.52 18.93 -12.17
N PRO A 33 1.35 20.27 -12.07
CA PRO A 33 2.36 21.13 -11.44
C PRO A 33 2.65 20.80 -9.98
N ASN A 34 1.74 20.10 -9.30
CA ASN A 34 1.89 19.69 -7.89
C ASN A 34 2.27 18.22 -7.76
N ASN A 35 3.00 17.69 -8.73
CA ASN A 35 3.44 16.30 -8.77
C ASN A 35 2.30 15.28 -8.80
N GLY A 36 1.17 15.67 -9.40
CA GLY A 36 0.03 14.79 -9.61
C GLY A 36 -0.07 14.32 -11.05
N LEU A 37 -1.04 13.46 -11.31
CA LEU A 37 -1.32 12.96 -12.65
C LEU A 37 -2.36 13.78 -13.39
N GLY A 38 -3.06 14.69 -12.68
CA GLY A 38 -4.04 15.57 -13.27
C GLY A 38 -5.28 14.88 -13.82
N PHE A 39 -5.61 13.69 -13.30
CA PHE A 39 -6.79 12.96 -13.77
C PHE A 39 -8.06 13.67 -13.36
N SER A 40 -9.08 13.60 -14.24
CA SER A 40 -10.44 14.01 -13.87
C SER A 40 -11.01 13.06 -12.81
N VAL A 41 -12.10 13.50 -12.15
CA VAL A 41 -12.81 12.64 -11.20
C VAL A 41 -13.27 11.33 -11.88
N ALA A 42 -13.79 11.43 -13.10
CA ALA A 42 -14.28 10.27 -13.83
C ALA A 42 -13.14 9.30 -14.19
N LEU A 43 -12.00 9.81 -14.63
CA LEU A 43 -10.86 8.98 -14.97
C LEU A 43 -10.28 8.29 -13.72
N ALA A 44 -10.16 9.03 -12.62
CA ALA A 44 -9.68 8.47 -11.36
C ALA A 44 -10.62 7.35 -10.86
N LEU A 45 -11.93 7.54 -10.96
CA LEU A 45 -12.90 6.52 -10.58
C LEU A 45 -12.72 5.26 -11.44
N GLY A 46 -12.54 5.40 -12.75
CA GLY A 46 -12.32 4.26 -13.63
C GLY A 46 -11.08 3.45 -13.24
N GLU A 47 -10.00 4.12 -12.84
CA GLU A 47 -8.79 3.44 -12.38
C GLU A 47 -9.01 2.75 -11.02
N MET A 48 -9.76 3.39 -10.11
CA MET A 48 -10.11 2.77 -8.82
C MET A 48 -10.92 1.49 -9.04
N GLU A 49 -11.86 1.50 -9.98
CA GLU A 49 -12.66 0.32 -10.29
C GLU A 49 -11.83 -0.82 -10.86
N LYS A 50 -10.78 -0.51 -11.63
CA LYS A 50 -9.83 -1.53 -12.09
C LYS A 50 -9.09 -2.16 -10.91
N ILE A 51 -8.65 -1.34 -9.96
CA ILE A 51 -7.98 -1.84 -8.75
C ILE A 51 -8.92 -2.78 -8.00
N GLU A 52 -10.18 -2.36 -7.77
CA GLU A 52 -11.16 -3.18 -7.08
C GLU A 52 -11.43 -4.52 -7.80
N ARG A 53 -11.34 -4.53 -9.12
CA ARG A 53 -11.62 -5.73 -9.91
C ARG A 53 -10.51 -6.78 -9.78
N PHE A 54 -9.26 -6.35 -9.71
CA PHE A 54 -8.11 -7.25 -9.75
C PHE A 54 -7.42 -7.48 -8.41
N LEU A 55 -7.60 -6.58 -7.45
CA LEU A 55 -6.99 -6.64 -6.13
C LEU A 55 -8.06 -6.74 -5.05
N THR A 56 -7.68 -7.33 -3.92
CA THR A 56 -8.61 -7.51 -2.80
C THR A 56 -8.28 -6.50 -1.70
N ILE A 57 -9.31 -5.82 -1.18
CA ILE A 57 -9.14 -4.88 -0.09
C ILE A 57 -8.96 -5.62 1.24
N LEU A 58 -8.00 -5.17 2.04
CA LEU A 58 -7.81 -5.62 3.41
C LEU A 58 -8.51 -4.62 4.33
N PRO A 59 -9.54 -5.04 5.08
CA PRO A 59 -10.28 -4.11 5.92
C PRO A 59 -9.53 -3.76 7.21
N ASP A 60 -9.80 -2.57 7.73
CA ASP A 60 -9.41 -2.21 9.08
C ASP A 60 -10.28 -2.97 10.08
N SER A 61 -9.73 -3.17 11.28
CA SER A 61 -10.44 -3.83 12.37
C SER A 61 -9.87 -3.36 13.70
N PRO A 62 -10.55 -3.62 14.83
CA PRO A 62 -9.96 -3.33 16.14
C PRO A 62 -8.60 -4.00 16.35
N ALA A 63 -8.39 -5.18 15.77
CA ALA A 63 -7.10 -5.87 15.84
C ALA A 63 -5.99 -5.06 15.16
N VAL A 64 -6.30 -4.39 14.05
CA VAL A 64 -5.33 -3.53 13.34
C VAL A 64 -4.90 -2.38 14.26
N TYR A 65 -5.84 -1.76 14.95
CA TYR A 65 -5.51 -0.68 15.89
C TYR A 65 -4.56 -1.17 16.98
N GLY A 66 -4.87 -2.29 17.59
CA GLY A 66 -4.02 -2.85 18.66
C GLY A 66 -2.61 -3.17 18.18
N GLU A 67 -2.51 -3.78 17.01
CA GLU A 67 -1.22 -4.10 16.41
C GLU A 67 -0.45 -2.84 16.03
N TRP A 68 -1.11 -1.83 15.46
CA TRP A 68 -0.50 -0.56 15.14
C TRP A 68 0.08 0.11 16.39
N LYS A 69 -0.72 0.16 17.46
CA LYS A 69 -0.26 0.73 18.73
C LYS A 69 0.97 -0.01 19.26
N ARG A 70 0.97 -1.34 19.18
CA ARG A 70 2.12 -2.15 19.59
C ARG A 70 3.37 -1.80 18.78
N LEU A 71 3.22 -1.68 17.46
CA LEU A 71 4.36 -1.38 16.58
C LEU A 71 4.93 0.02 16.82
N VAL A 72 4.08 1.04 16.95
CA VAL A 72 4.56 2.41 17.15
C VAL A 72 5.29 2.56 18.48
N VAL A 73 4.88 1.84 19.49
CA VAL A 73 5.56 1.83 20.80
C VAL A 73 6.87 1.06 20.70
N GLN A 74 6.83 -0.15 20.17
CA GLN A 74 8.01 -1.03 20.06
C GLN A 74 9.15 -0.38 19.26
N HIS A 75 8.81 0.26 18.16
CA HIS A 75 9.80 0.82 17.23
C HIS A 75 10.02 2.32 17.42
N SER A 76 9.41 2.92 18.44
CA SER A 76 9.53 4.37 18.70
C SER A 76 9.23 5.20 17.46
N VAL A 77 8.12 4.89 16.81
CA VAL A 77 7.74 5.51 15.54
C VAL A 77 7.27 6.93 15.77
N LEU A 78 7.79 7.88 15.00
CA LEU A 78 7.51 9.30 15.16
C LEU A 78 6.91 9.90 13.88
N GLY A 79 6.02 10.89 14.09
CA GLY A 79 5.51 11.72 13.00
C GLY A 79 4.82 10.90 11.91
N SER A 80 5.05 11.27 10.66
CA SER A 80 4.37 10.67 9.52
C SER A 80 4.69 9.18 9.31
N LYS A 81 5.73 8.67 9.95
CA LYS A 81 6.07 7.24 9.87
C LYS A 81 5.02 6.35 10.53
N VAL A 82 4.10 6.91 11.30
CA VAL A 82 2.96 6.17 11.87
C VAL A 82 2.06 5.57 10.78
N HIS A 83 2.04 6.17 9.60
CA HIS A 83 1.23 5.67 8.47
C HIS A 83 1.82 4.40 7.87
N ASP A 84 3.15 4.30 7.77
CA ASP A 84 3.83 3.08 7.34
C ASP A 84 3.61 1.96 8.36
N ALA A 85 3.67 2.29 9.66
CA ALA A 85 3.38 1.34 10.72
C ALA A 85 1.95 0.79 10.61
N LYS A 86 0.99 1.62 10.19
CA LYS A 86 -0.39 1.16 10.00
C LYS A 86 -0.49 0.13 8.88
N LEU A 87 0.21 0.33 7.78
CA LEU A 87 0.24 -0.67 6.70
C LEU A 87 0.78 -2.00 7.21
N VAL A 88 1.87 -1.96 7.96
CA VAL A 88 2.47 -3.17 8.52
C VAL A 88 1.53 -3.84 9.53
N ALA A 89 0.83 -3.05 10.34
CA ALA A 89 -0.16 -3.59 11.28
C ALA A 89 -1.27 -4.34 10.55
N THR A 90 -1.79 -3.78 9.47
CA THR A 90 -2.80 -4.43 8.63
C THR A 90 -2.24 -5.74 8.05
N MET A 91 -1.01 -5.70 7.55
CA MET A 91 -0.35 -6.89 7.02
C MET A 91 -0.23 -7.98 8.08
N ASN A 92 0.23 -7.63 9.27
CA ASN A 92 0.41 -8.59 10.36
C ASN A 92 -0.90 -9.25 10.77
N VAL A 93 -1.98 -8.46 10.87
CA VAL A 93 -3.30 -8.99 11.24
C VAL A 93 -3.82 -9.96 10.19
N HIS A 94 -3.56 -9.70 8.92
CA HIS A 94 -4.04 -10.53 7.81
C HIS A 94 -3.04 -11.61 7.37
N GLY A 95 -1.89 -11.71 8.04
CA GLY A 95 -0.90 -12.73 7.69
C GLY A 95 -0.15 -12.46 6.39
N ILE A 96 -0.11 -11.21 5.95
CA ILE A 96 0.61 -10.81 4.74
C ILE A 96 2.04 -10.41 5.13
N ARG A 97 3.03 -10.97 4.44
CA ARG A 97 4.44 -10.78 4.82
C ARG A 97 5.25 -9.97 3.82
N ARG A 98 4.68 -9.62 2.66
CA ARG A 98 5.41 -8.90 1.61
C ARG A 98 4.66 -7.63 1.23
N ILE A 99 5.40 -6.53 1.10
CA ILE A 99 4.87 -5.25 0.62
C ILE A 99 5.62 -4.84 -0.64
N LEU A 100 4.86 -4.34 -1.62
CA LEU A 100 5.42 -3.80 -2.86
C LEU A 100 5.52 -2.29 -2.70
N THR A 101 6.74 -1.75 -2.71
CA THR A 101 6.97 -0.33 -2.44
C THR A 101 8.25 0.16 -3.11
N PHE A 102 8.24 1.41 -3.56
CA PHE A 102 9.46 2.07 -4.05
C PHE A 102 10.38 2.48 -2.89
N ASN A 103 9.85 2.60 -1.68
CA ASN A 103 10.58 3.08 -0.51
C ASN A 103 10.87 1.93 0.46
N THR A 104 11.62 0.94 -0.01
CA THR A 104 11.90 -0.27 0.78
C THR A 104 12.57 0.03 2.12
N GLU A 105 13.34 1.12 2.19
CA GLU A 105 14.05 1.51 3.41
C GLU A 105 13.10 1.86 4.56
N ASP A 106 11.91 2.36 4.25
CA ASP A 106 10.94 2.77 5.27
C ASP A 106 10.37 1.58 6.06
N PHE A 107 10.60 0.36 5.60
CA PHE A 107 10.04 -0.85 6.19
C PHE A 107 11.08 -1.78 6.81
N THR A 108 12.36 -1.40 6.82
CA THR A 108 13.45 -2.27 7.29
C THR A 108 13.37 -2.62 8.77
N ARG A 109 12.73 -1.78 9.58
CA ARG A 109 12.58 -2.02 11.02
C ARG A 109 11.53 -3.10 11.34
N TYR A 110 10.68 -3.45 10.38
CA TYR A 110 9.57 -4.38 10.59
C TYR A 110 9.93 -5.77 10.08
N ASP A 111 9.28 -6.79 10.64
CA ASP A 111 9.49 -8.18 10.25
C ASP A 111 8.61 -8.54 9.05
N ILE A 112 8.88 -7.88 7.94
CA ILE A 112 8.22 -8.12 6.66
C ILE A 112 9.27 -7.99 5.56
N GLU A 113 8.93 -8.47 4.36
CA GLU A 113 9.79 -8.32 3.19
C GLU A 113 9.28 -7.17 2.31
N ALA A 114 10.10 -6.13 2.15
CA ALA A 114 9.79 -5.04 1.24
C ALA A 114 10.42 -5.31 -0.12
N ILE A 115 9.60 -5.29 -1.16
CA ILE A 115 10.00 -5.62 -2.52
C ILE A 115 9.89 -4.37 -3.38
N HIS A 116 10.99 -4.00 -4.03
CA HIS A 116 10.96 -2.90 -4.98
C HIS A 116 10.29 -3.36 -6.27
N PRO A 117 9.30 -2.62 -6.81
CA PRO A 117 8.57 -3.04 -8.01
C PRO A 117 9.45 -3.37 -9.21
N LEU A 118 10.54 -2.64 -9.38
CA LEU A 118 11.46 -2.88 -10.51
C LEU A 118 12.20 -4.20 -10.41
N SER A 119 12.36 -4.77 -9.22
CA SER A 119 13.03 -6.06 -9.05
C SER A 119 12.24 -7.21 -9.66
N LEU A 120 10.92 -7.04 -9.84
CA LEU A 120 10.05 -8.05 -10.42
C LEU A 120 10.09 -8.06 -11.94
N LEU A 121 10.67 -7.03 -12.56
CA LEU A 121 10.70 -6.87 -14.01
C LEU A 121 11.99 -7.35 -14.64
N SER A 122 12.96 -7.73 -13.81
CA SER A 122 14.28 -8.20 -14.29
C SER A 122 14.40 -9.70 -14.34
#